data_9d2ad4d0aba2555fb831540bf295deef
#
_entry.id   9d2ad4d0aba2555fb831540bf295deef
#
_cell.length_a   1.000
_cell.length_b   1.000
_cell.length_c   1.000
_cell.angle_alpha   90.00
_cell.angle_beta   90.00
_cell.angle_gamma   90.00
#
_symmetry.space_group_name_H-M   'P 1'
#
loop_
_entity.id
_entity.type
_entity.pdbx_description
1 polymer ?
#
loop_
_entity_poly.entity_id
_entity_poly.type
_entity_poly.pdbx_seq_one_letter_code
_entity_poly.pdbx_strand_id
1 'polypeptide(L)'
;MTSTYHEGPAPRISLDKMRDRAPDLVSLYETAESSVRGHGLEDVRAAVYLVLDRSGSMRPYYRDGTMQHLAERVLSLSAHLDDDGTVPVVFFSTDVDGCTDLTLGRHRGHIDKLHENLGHMGRTNYHCAMDAVIDHYLESGSDAPALVVFQTDGGPTSRQAAERHLCKAARLPLFWQFIGFGDPEDNEFSFLRRLDTLAVPERRVVDNAGFFHAGRTPRDLPDHRLYDLLLQEFPDWLSAAGTAGILR
;
A
#
# COMPACT_ATOMS: atom_id res chain seq x y z
N MET A 1 -24.24 -38.31 -2.08
CA MET A 1 -23.39 -37.35 -2.83
C MET A 1 -22.87 -36.35 -1.83
N THR A 2 -21.69 -36.62 -1.27
CA THR A 2 -20.98 -35.71 -0.33
C THR A 2 -20.27 -34.65 -1.14
N SER A 3 -20.78 -33.43 -1.06
CA SER A 3 -20.11 -32.23 -1.62
C SER A 3 -18.82 -32.01 -0.84
N THR A 4 -17.69 -32.36 -1.43
CA THR A 4 -16.38 -31.92 -0.93
C THR A 4 -16.26 -30.44 -1.23
N TYR A 5 -16.51 -29.60 -0.23
CA TYR A 5 -16.05 -28.22 -0.26
C TYR A 5 -14.52 -28.28 -0.33
N HIS A 6 -13.94 -27.85 -1.44
CA HIS A 6 -12.54 -27.49 -1.49
C HIS A 6 -12.41 -26.26 -0.59
N GLU A 7 -11.90 -26.45 0.62
CA GLU A 7 -11.35 -25.35 1.38
C GLU A 7 -10.19 -24.77 0.55
N GLY A 8 -10.33 -23.54 0.13
CA GLY A 8 -9.22 -22.79 -0.47
C GLY A 8 -8.04 -22.70 0.48
N PRO A 9 -6.85 -22.32 -0.01
CA PRO A 9 -5.68 -22.17 0.85
C PRO A 9 -5.97 -21.25 2.03
N ALA A 10 -5.44 -21.62 3.20
CA ALA A 10 -5.65 -20.88 4.43
C ALA A 10 -4.94 -19.51 4.34
N PRO A 11 -5.54 -18.43 4.88
CA PRO A 11 -4.90 -17.12 4.96
C PRO A 11 -3.57 -17.21 5.74
N ARG A 12 -2.63 -16.34 5.42
CA ARG A 12 -1.29 -16.34 6.04
C ARG A 12 -1.35 -16.14 7.55
N ILE A 13 -2.23 -15.25 8.00
CA ILE A 13 -2.57 -15.09 9.41
C ILE A 13 -3.99 -15.60 9.63
N SER A 14 -4.15 -16.57 10.53
CA SER A 14 -5.46 -17.18 10.78
C SER A 14 -6.42 -16.20 11.47
N LEU A 15 -7.72 -16.42 11.25
CA LEU A 15 -8.79 -15.67 11.91
C LEU A 15 -8.67 -15.75 13.46
N ASP A 16 -8.24 -16.88 14.01
CA ASP A 16 -8.05 -17.04 15.45
C ASP A 16 -6.91 -16.15 15.97
N LYS A 17 -5.81 -16.03 15.22
CA LYS A 17 -4.72 -15.08 15.55
C LYS A 17 -5.21 -13.63 15.46
N MET A 18 -6.08 -13.30 14.48
CA MET A 18 -6.71 -11.99 14.39
C MET A 18 -7.61 -11.69 15.60
N ARG A 19 -8.47 -12.64 15.98
CA ARG A 19 -9.35 -12.50 17.17
C ARG A 19 -8.57 -12.32 18.47
N ASP A 20 -7.43 -12.99 18.59
CA ASP A 20 -6.56 -12.87 19.77
C ASP A 20 -5.80 -11.54 19.82
N ARG A 21 -5.22 -11.09 18.70
CA ARG A 21 -4.29 -9.98 18.63
C ARG A 21 -4.92 -8.63 18.28
N ALA A 22 -5.94 -8.66 17.44
CA ALA A 22 -6.60 -7.49 16.87
C ALA A 22 -8.10 -7.72 16.66
N PRO A 23 -8.88 -7.99 17.75
CA PRO A 23 -10.31 -8.35 17.62
C PRO A 23 -11.16 -7.27 16.97
N ASP A 24 -10.77 -6.02 17.04
CA ASP A 24 -11.41 -4.87 16.39
C ASP A 24 -11.16 -4.81 14.88
N LEU A 25 -10.17 -5.53 14.36
CA LEU A 25 -9.89 -5.61 12.93
C LEU A 25 -10.53 -6.84 12.24
N VAL A 26 -11.23 -7.69 12.96
CA VAL A 26 -11.81 -8.94 12.42
C VAL A 26 -12.74 -8.67 11.24
N SER A 27 -13.60 -7.65 11.31
CA SER A 27 -14.49 -7.31 10.18
C SER A 27 -13.72 -6.84 8.95
N LEU A 28 -12.65 -6.06 9.13
CA LEU A 28 -11.77 -5.63 8.04
C LEU A 28 -11.03 -6.82 7.42
N TYR A 29 -10.55 -7.73 8.27
CA TYR A 29 -9.89 -8.95 7.84
C TYR A 29 -10.82 -9.84 6.98
N GLU A 30 -12.05 -10.11 7.43
CA GLU A 30 -13.03 -10.92 6.69
C GLU A 30 -13.43 -10.24 5.35
N THR A 31 -13.49 -8.90 5.33
CA THR A 31 -13.74 -8.15 4.10
C THR A 31 -12.55 -8.24 3.14
N ALA A 32 -11.33 -8.13 3.64
CA ALA A 32 -10.10 -8.26 2.85
C ALA A 32 -9.96 -9.68 2.26
N GLU A 33 -10.32 -10.74 3.02
CA GLU A 33 -10.32 -12.11 2.53
C GLU A 33 -11.16 -12.27 1.26
N SER A 34 -12.35 -11.66 1.26
CA SER A 34 -13.26 -11.73 0.11
C SER A 34 -12.66 -11.08 -1.13
N SER A 35 -11.98 -9.94 -0.99
CA SER A 35 -11.31 -9.24 -2.11
C SER A 35 -10.06 -10.01 -2.57
N VAL A 36 -9.23 -10.52 -1.67
CA VAL A 36 -8.06 -11.36 -2.00
C VAL A 36 -8.50 -12.57 -2.83
N ARG A 37 -9.57 -13.25 -2.41
CA ARG A 37 -10.15 -14.37 -3.13
C ARG A 37 -10.74 -13.96 -4.49
N GLY A 38 -11.43 -12.84 -4.53
CA GLY A 38 -12.02 -12.29 -5.77
C GLY A 38 -10.98 -11.95 -6.84
N HIS A 39 -9.75 -11.65 -6.43
CA HIS A 39 -8.61 -11.36 -7.32
C HIS A 39 -7.68 -12.58 -7.55
N GLY A 40 -8.00 -13.77 -7.00
CA GLY A 40 -7.21 -15.01 -7.17
C GLY A 40 -5.84 -14.94 -6.50
N LEU A 41 -5.74 -14.24 -5.37
CA LEU A 41 -4.49 -13.99 -4.64
C LEU A 41 -4.32 -14.86 -3.38
N GLU A 42 -5.17 -15.88 -3.17
CA GLU A 42 -5.14 -16.72 -1.96
C GLU A 42 -3.82 -17.47 -1.77
N ASP A 43 -3.18 -17.85 -2.87
CA ASP A 43 -1.88 -18.53 -2.86
C ASP A 43 -0.69 -17.57 -2.94
N VAL A 44 -0.93 -16.28 -3.18
CA VAL A 44 0.12 -15.29 -3.33
C VAL A 44 0.72 -14.96 -1.97
N ARG A 45 2.06 -14.89 -1.93
CA ARG A 45 2.82 -14.36 -0.79
C ARG A 45 3.46 -13.06 -1.22
N ALA A 46 3.16 -11.98 -0.50
CA ALA A 46 3.68 -10.66 -0.79
C ALA A 46 3.87 -9.85 0.49
N ALA A 47 5.00 -9.16 0.62
CA ALA A 47 5.16 -8.14 1.63
C ALA A 47 4.23 -6.95 1.35
N VAL A 48 3.76 -6.27 2.38
CA VAL A 48 2.91 -5.08 2.24
C VAL A 48 3.57 -3.90 2.93
N TYR A 49 3.80 -2.82 2.19
CA TYR A 49 4.34 -1.56 2.71
C TYR A 49 3.27 -0.48 2.71
N LEU A 50 3.35 0.45 3.65
CA LEU A 50 2.49 1.62 3.70
C LEU A 50 3.33 2.90 3.71
N VAL A 51 3.09 3.78 2.75
CA VAL A 51 3.74 5.09 2.65
C VAL A 51 2.70 6.17 2.88
N LEU A 52 2.94 7.04 3.85
CA LEU A 52 2.01 8.06 4.31
C LEU A 52 2.58 9.46 4.11
N ASP A 53 1.90 10.24 3.27
CA ASP A 53 2.21 11.64 3.05
C ASP A 53 1.94 12.46 4.32
N ARG A 54 2.94 13.24 4.75
CA ARG A 54 2.86 14.22 5.84
C ARG A 54 3.13 15.66 5.34
N SER A 55 2.81 15.95 4.08
CA SER A 55 2.81 17.33 3.60
C SER A 55 1.78 18.19 4.35
N GLY A 56 1.98 19.51 4.31
CA GLY A 56 1.15 20.43 5.10
C GLY A 56 -0.34 20.35 4.83
N SER A 57 -0.76 19.98 3.63
CA SER A 57 -2.16 19.78 3.21
C SER A 57 -2.82 18.57 3.87
N MET A 58 -2.04 17.56 4.28
CA MET A 58 -2.52 16.34 4.91
C MET A 58 -3.04 16.51 6.35
N ARG A 59 -2.84 17.69 6.99
CA ARG A 59 -3.27 17.95 8.38
C ARG A 59 -4.72 17.57 8.71
N PRO A 60 -5.72 17.83 7.86
CA PRO A 60 -7.10 17.44 8.14
C PRO A 60 -7.26 15.92 8.31
N TYR A 61 -6.62 15.14 7.44
CA TYR A 61 -6.72 13.66 7.42
C TYR A 61 -6.02 12.99 8.61
N TYR A 62 -4.96 13.59 9.15
CA TYR A 62 -4.37 13.13 10.42
C TYR A 62 -5.26 13.50 11.60
N ARG A 63 -5.81 14.72 11.62
CA ARG A 63 -6.64 15.20 12.73
C ARG A 63 -7.93 14.42 12.90
N ASP A 64 -8.55 13.98 11.82
CA ASP A 64 -9.81 13.24 11.85
C ASP A 64 -9.63 11.71 11.94
N GLY A 65 -8.38 11.22 12.05
CA GLY A 65 -8.05 9.81 12.17
C GLY A 65 -8.14 9.02 10.85
N THR A 66 -8.24 9.69 9.69
CA THR A 66 -8.29 9.03 8.38
C THR A 66 -7.04 8.21 8.12
N MET A 67 -5.85 8.72 8.51
CA MET A 67 -4.58 8.02 8.29
C MET A 67 -4.45 6.77 9.15
N GLN A 68 -4.87 6.82 10.40
CA GLN A 68 -4.94 5.66 11.28
C GLN A 68 -5.87 4.58 10.72
N HIS A 69 -7.05 4.99 10.25
CA HIS A 69 -8.04 4.08 9.65
C HIS A 69 -7.53 3.42 8.36
N LEU A 70 -6.84 4.16 7.48
CA LEU A 70 -6.19 3.57 6.30
C LEU A 70 -5.16 2.52 6.71
N ALA A 71 -4.33 2.81 7.71
CA ALA A 71 -3.30 1.90 8.17
C ALA A 71 -3.88 0.59 8.75
N GLU A 72 -5.00 0.67 9.47
CA GLU A 72 -5.71 -0.51 9.97
C GLU A 72 -6.28 -1.38 8.85
N ARG A 73 -6.81 -0.75 7.80
CA ARG A 73 -7.26 -1.46 6.58
C ARG A 73 -6.10 -2.16 5.88
N VAL A 74 -4.97 -1.47 5.68
CA VAL A 74 -3.77 -2.05 5.03
C VAL A 74 -3.20 -3.20 5.87
N LEU A 75 -3.14 -3.06 7.19
CA LEU A 75 -2.71 -4.14 8.09
C LEU A 75 -3.64 -5.36 8.00
N SER A 76 -4.95 -5.15 7.89
CA SER A 76 -5.93 -6.23 7.75
C SER A 76 -5.77 -6.96 6.40
N LEU A 77 -5.47 -6.24 5.32
CA LEU A 77 -5.15 -6.82 4.02
C LEU A 77 -3.86 -7.62 4.06
N SER A 78 -2.80 -7.08 4.69
CA SER A 78 -1.50 -7.74 4.79
C SER A 78 -1.57 -9.12 5.44
N ALA A 79 -2.49 -9.32 6.38
CA ALA A 79 -2.70 -10.60 7.07
C ALA A 79 -3.06 -11.77 6.13
N HIS A 80 -3.51 -11.49 4.91
CA HIS A 80 -3.78 -12.49 3.88
C HIS A 80 -2.61 -12.73 2.93
N LEU A 81 -1.71 -11.76 2.79
CA LEU A 81 -0.59 -11.79 1.85
C LEU A 81 0.74 -12.11 2.53
N ASP A 82 0.91 -11.72 3.80
CA ASP A 82 2.13 -11.88 4.58
C ASP A 82 1.87 -12.65 5.89
N ASP A 83 2.86 -13.41 6.36
CA ASP A 83 2.72 -14.29 7.52
C ASP A 83 3.28 -13.71 8.84
N ASP A 84 4.03 -12.61 8.79
CA ASP A 84 4.61 -11.99 9.99
C ASP A 84 3.63 -11.07 10.74
N GLY A 85 2.64 -10.53 10.03
CA GLY A 85 1.62 -9.62 10.58
C GLY A 85 2.18 -8.24 10.88
N THR A 86 3.15 -7.81 10.07
CA THR A 86 3.85 -6.55 10.18
C THR A 86 3.75 -5.77 8.87
N VAL A 87 3.46 -4.50 8.94
CA VAL A 87 3.48 -3.59 7.79
C VAL A 87 4.51 -2.50 8.08
N PRO A 88 5.64 -2.47 7.36
CA PRO A 88 6.56 -1.34 7.42
C PRO A 88 5.87 -0.07 6.92
N VAL A 89 5.92 0.98 7.73
CA VAL A 89 5.30 2.28 7.44
C VAL A 89 6.37 3.35 7.30
N VAL A 90 6.32 4.09 6.20
CA VAL A 90 7.19 5.24 5.93
C VAL A 90 6.35 6.51 5.96
N PHE A 91 6.67 7.43 6.85
CA PHE A 91 6.13 8.79 6.84
C PHE A 91 7.08 9.71 6.09
N PHE A 92 6.55 10.50 5.16
CA PHE A 92 7.37 11.41 4.38
C PHE A 92 6.72 12.79 4.20
N SER A 93 7.57 13.79 4.02
CA SER A 93 7.18 15.12 3.58
C SER A 93 8.27 15.72 2.69
N THR A 94 9.06 16.67 3.17
CA THR A 94 10.27 17.16 2.47
C THR A 94 11.36 16.09 2.40
N ASP A 95 11.40 15.22 3.40
CA ASP A 95 12.29 14.07 3.53
C ASP A 95 11.51 12.91 4.15
N VAL A 96 12.16 11.80 4.51
CA VAL A 96 11.57 10.79 5.37
C VAL A 96 11.46 11.35 6.78
N ASP A 97 10.23 11.52 7.26
CA ASP A 97 9.96 12.06 8.60
C ASP A 97 10.13 11.00 9.69
N GLY A 98 9.93 9.72 9.34
CA GLY A 98 10.10 8.59 10.21
C GLY A 98 9.63 7.27 9.60
N CYS A 99 10.10 6.16 10.17
CA CYS A 99 9.70 4.82 9.82
C CYS A 99 9.27 4.05 11.07
N THR A 100 8.36 3.10 10.91
CA THR A 100 7.88 2.22 11.99
C THR A 100 7.30 0.95 11.43
N ASP A 101 7.19 -0.06 12.30
CA ASP A 101 6.44 -1.27 12.02
C ASP A 101 5.05 -1.19 12.66
N LEU A 102 4.03 -1.28 11.82
CA LEU A 102 2.64 -1.44 12.26
C LEU A 102 2.34 -2.94 12.42
N THR A 103 1.98 -3.37 13.62
CA THR A 103 1.72 -4.78 13.92
C THR A 103 0.33 -5.01 14.51
N LEU A 104 -0.20 -6.23 14.41
CA LEU A 104 -1.50 -6.59 14.98
C LEU A 104 -1.60 -6.26 16.47
N GLY A 105 -0.53 -6.42 17.23
CA GLY A 105 -0.53 -6.12 18.67
C GLY A 105 -0.37 -4.64 19.01
N ARG A 106 -0.06 -3.78 18.05
CA ARG A 106 0.27 -2.36 18.29
C ARG A 106 -0.39 -1.42 17.26
N HIS A 107 -1.50 -1.80 16.64
CA HIS A 107 -2.14 -0.97 15.61
C HIS A 107 -2.91 0.23 16.18
N ARG A 108 -3.58 0.07 17.33
CA ARG A 108 -4.52 1.08 17.86
C ARG A 108 -3.86 2.42 18.17
N GLY A 109 -4.26 3.45 17.41
CA GLY A 109 -3.75 4.80 17.56
C GLY A 109 -2.23 4.92 17.37
N HIS A 110 -1.59 3.93 16.71
CA HIS A 110 -0.14 3.92 16.52
C HIS A 110 0.32 4.99 15.54
N ILE A 111 -0.40 5.16 14.43
CA ILE A 111 -0.14 6.19 13.43
C ILE A 111 -0.35 7.57 14.00
N ASP A 112 -1.45 7.79 14.74
CA ASP A 112 -1.77 9.09 15.34
C ASP A 112 -0.70 9.49 16.36
N LYS A 113 -0.30 8.59 17.26
CA LYS A 113 0.76 8.83 18.25
C LYS A 113 2.11 9.14 17.62
N LEU A 114 2.47 8.46 16.53
CA LEU A 114 3.71 8.74 15.83
C LEU A 114 3.64 10.11 15.15
N HIS A 115 2.55 10.40 14.45
CA HIS A 115 2.34 11.69 13.83
C HIS A 115 2.49 12.85 14.81
N GLU A 116 1.94 12.74 16.02
CA GLU A 116 2.05 13.76 17.08
C GLU A 116 3.50 14.01 17.52
N ASN A 117 4.37 12.99 17.45
CA ASN A 117 5.76 13.08 17.86
C ASN A 117 6.73 13.43 16.71
N LEU A 118 6.28 13.35 15.46
CA LEU A 118 7.07 13.79 14.31
C LEU A 118 6.99 15.30 14.16
N GLY A 119 8.09 15.90 13.73
CA GLY A 119 8.22 17.36 13.64
C GLY A 119 7.33 18.04 12.62
N HIS A 120 7.81 19.13 12.04
CA HIS A 120 7.07 19.96 11.08
C HIS A 120 6.61 19.16 9.84
N MET A 121 5.38 19.38 9.39
CA MET A 121 4.86 18.86 8.13
C MET A 121 5.38 19.70 6.96
N GLY A 122 6.11 19.06 6.04
CA GLY A 122 6.86 19.72 5.01
C GLY A 122 6.19 19.78 3.64
N ARG A 123 7.00 19.59 2.59
CA ARG A 123 6.59 19.46 1.17
C ARG A 123 6.33 17.99 0.84
N THR A 124 6.23 17.68 -0.47
CA THR A 124 5.84 16.35 -0.96
C THR A 124 6.93 15.78 -1.87
N ASN A 125 7.93 15.12 -1.29
CA ASN A 125 9.07 14.54 -2.02
C ASN A 125 8.93 13.00 -2.10
N TYR A 126 8.16 12.49 -3.07
CA TYR A 126 7.94 11.06 -3.25
C TYR A 126 9.23 10.23 -3.32
N HIS A 127 10.26 10.75 -4.00
CA HIS A 127 11.49 10.01 -4.22
C HIS A 127 12.20 9.62 -2.91
N CYS A 128 12.13 10.45 -1.86
CA CYS A 128 12.69 10.11 -0.55
C CYS A 128 11.98 8.89 0.06
N ALA A 129 10.65 8.87 0.00
CA ALA A 129 9.87 7.74 0.49
C ALA A 129 10.08 6.48 -0.36
N MET A 130 10.19 6.64 -1.69
CA MET A 130 10.45 5.52 -2.60
C MET A 130 11.84 4.91 -2.34
N ASP A 131 12.87 5.72 -2.13
CA ASP A 131 14.20 5.24 -1.76
C ASP A 131 14.16 4.48 -0.44
N ALA A 132 13.47 5.02 0.59
CA ALA A 132 13.36 4.34 1.89
C ALA A 132 12.69 2.96 1.78
N VAL A 133 11.64 2.83 0.98
CA VAL A 133 10.98 1.53 0.74
C VAL A 133 11.91 0.58 -0.01
N ILE A 134 12.58 1.07 -1.07
CA ILE A 134 13.51 0.27 -1.89
C ILE A 134 14.66 -0.24 -1.03
N ASP A 135 15.28 0.65 -0.24
CA ASP A 135 16.41 0.29 0.63
C ASP A 135 15.98 -0.75 1.67
N HIS A 136 14.85 -0.54 2.36
CA HIS A 136 14.32 -1.50 3.31
C HIS A 136 14.02 -2.87 2.67
N TYR A 137 13.41 -2.87 1.47
CA TYR A 137 13.13 -4.11 0.74
C TYR A 137 14.42 -4.87 0.39
N LEU A 138 15.44 -4.17 -0.11
CA LEU A 138 16.73 -4.76 -0.46
C LEU A 138 17.48 -5.27 0.78
N GLU A 139 17.44 -4.55 1.89
CA GLU A 139 18.05 -4.94 3.17
C GLU A 139 17.36 -6.16 3.80
N SER A 140 16.06 -6.35 3.57
CA SER A 140 15.33 -7.52 4.07
C SER A 140 15.82 -8.84 3.45
N GLY A 141 16.46 -8.78 2.28
CA GLY A 141 16.90 -9.97 1.54
C GLY A 141 15.75 -10.82 1.00
N SER A 142 14.52 -10.31 1.00
CA SER A 142 13.34 -11.00 0.49
C SER A 142 13.33 -11.08 -1.03
N ASP A 143 12.93 -12.24 -1.56
CA ASP A 143 12.61 -12.42 -2.98
C ASP A 143 11.10 -12.35 -3.27
N ALA A 144 10.27 -12.23 -2.23
CA ALA A 144 8.82 -12.14 -2.37
C ALA A 144 8.40 -10.81 -3.03
N PRO A 145 7.35 -10.81 -3.88
CA PRO A 145 6.81 -9.55 -4.37
C PRO A 145 6.33 -8.66 -3.22
N ALA A 146 6.30 -7.35 -3.43
CA ALA A 146 5.79 -6.42 -2.45
C ALA A 146 4.75 -5.49 -3.07
N LEU A 147 3.61 -5.34 -2.36
CA LEU A 147 2.60 -4.34 -2.61
C LEU A 147 2.90 -3.09 -1.78
N VAL A 148 3.26 -1.99 -2.42
CA VAL A 148 3.51 -0.72 -1.76
C VAL A 148 2.29 0.18 -1.89
N VAL A 149 1.55 0.35 -0.82
CA VAL A 149 0.40 1.27 -0.73
C VAL A 149 0.94 2.67 -0.46
N PHE A 150 0.89 3.54 -1.46
CA PHE A 150 1.45 4.91 -1.40
C PHE A 150 0.33 5.94 -1.38
N GLN A 151 0.06 6.51 -0.21
CA GLN A 151 -0.99 7.51 -0.03
C GLN A 151 -0.44 8.94 -0.13
N THR A 152 -1.18 9.83 -0.81
CA THR A 152 -0.87 11.26 -0.95
C THR A 152 -2.13 12.07 -1.28
N ASP A 153 -2.10 13.40 -1.09
CA ASP A 153 -3.19 14.31 -1.48
C ASP A 153 -2.82 15.22 -2.66
N GLY A 154 -1.68 15.01 -3.31
CA GLY A 154 -1.26 15.84 -4.43
C GLY A 154 -0.02 15.36 -5.16
N GLY A 155 0.45 16.13 -6.13
CA GLY A 155 1.64 15.81 -6.92
C GLY A 155 2.96 16.06 -6.17
N PRO A 156 4.05 15.39 -6.57
CA PRO A 156 5.35 15.58 -5.93
C PRO A 156 6.01 16.91 -6.30
N THR A 157 6.82 17.44 -5.39
CA THR A 157 7.67 18.61 -5.65
C THR A 157 8.59 18.40 -6.87
N SER A 158 9.12 17.19 -7.04
CA SER A 158 9.95 16.82 -8.21
C SER A 158 9.34 15.65 -8.97
N ARG A 159 8.54 15.95 -9.99
CA ARG A 159 7.95 14.95 -10.90
C ARG A 159 9.01 14.08 -11.58
N GLN A 160 10.12 14.70 -12.02
CA GLN A 160 11.21 13.98 -12.69
C GLN A 160 11.93 13.01 -11.74
N ALA A 161 12.12 13.37 -10.47
CA ALA A 161 12.73 12.46 -9.50
C ALA A 161 11.82 11.27 -9.22
N ALA A 162 10.54 11.50 -8.95
CA ALA A 162 9.57 10.42 -8.72
C ALA A 162 9.46 9.45 -9.91
N GLU A 163 9.36 9.97 -11.14
CA GLU A 163 9.32 9.14 -12.35
C GLU A 163 10.59 8.29 -12.51
N ARG A 164 11.78 8.88 -12.29
CA ARG A 164 13.05 8.12 -12.36
C ARG A 164 13.10 6.99 -11.35
N HIS A 165 12.64 7.22 -10.11
CA HIS A 165 12.64 6.18 -9.06
C HIS A 165 11.65 5.07 -9.39
N LEU A 166 10.46 5.39 -9.89
CA LEU A 166 9.50 4.40 -10.34
C LEU A 166 10.07 3.53 -11.47
N CYS A 167 10.69 4.16 -12.48
CA CYS A 167 11.29 3.43 -13.61
C CYS A 167 12.47 2.52 -13.17
N LYS A 168 13.26 2.95 -12.19
CA LYS A 168 14.30 2.10 -11.59
C LYS A 168 13.70 0.93 -10.84
N ALA A 169 12.68 1.20 -10.00
CA ALA A 169 11.99 0.21 -9.19
C ALA A 169 11.24 -0.84 -10.03
N ALA A 170 10.96 -0.55 -11.31
CA ALA A 170 10.34 -1.52 -12.21
C ALA A 170 11.21 -2.79 -12.49
N ARG A 171 12.46 -2.80 -12.04
CA ARG A 171 13.37 -3.98 -12.08
C ARG A 171 13.39 -4.76 -10.77
N LEU A 172 12.66 -4.29 -9.76
CA LEU A 172 12.55 -4.90 -8.45
C LEU A 172 11.15 -5.53 -8.28
N PRO A 173 10.99 -6.49 -7.40
CA PRO A 173 9.69 -7.10 -7.10
C PRO A 173 8.75 -6.15 -6.32
N LEU A 174 8.60 -4.90 -6.77
CA LEU A 174 7.81 -3.85 -6.11
C LEU A 174 6.72 -3.32 -7.02
N PHE A 175 5.47 -3.41 -6.57
CA PHE A 175 4.31 -2.78 -7.20
C PHE A 175 3.83 -1.60 -6.35
N TRP A 176 3.65 -0.43 -6.96
CA TRP A 176 3.29 0.82 -6.30
C TRP A 176 1.83 1.16 -6.53
N GLN A 177 0.97 0.92 -5.56
CA GLN A 177 -0.42 1.31 -5.63
C GLN A 177 -0.62 2.68 -5.01
N PHE A 178 -0.74 3.70 -5.84
CA PHE A 178 -0.97 5.08 -5.39
C PHE A 178 -2.43 5.31 -5.04
N ILE A 179 -2.68 6.00 -3.91
CA ILE A 179 -4.00 6.40 -3.45
C ILE A 179 -4.05 7.92 -3.34
N GLY A 180 -4.92 8.58 -4.10
CA GLY A 180 -5.15 10.02 -4.03
C GLY A 180 -6.28 10.39 -3.06
N PHE A 181 -6.00 11.26 -2.10
CA PHE A 181 -7.00 11.87 -1.19
C PHE A 181 -7.29 13.30 -1.64
N GLY A 182 -8.55 13.68 -1.79
CA GLY A 182 -8.94 15.02 -2.20
C GLY A 182 -9.98 15.04 -3.31
N ASP A 183 -10.02 16.10 -4.11
CA ASP A 183 -10.96 16.22 -5.22
C ASP A 183 -10.51 15.42 -6.45
N PRO A 184 -11.31 14.49 -6.98
CA PRO A 184 -10.99 13.77 -8.22
C PRO A 184 -10.73 14.66 -9.43
N GLU A 185 -11.36 15.82 -9.47
CA GLU A 185 -11.25 16.78 -10.57
C GLU A 185 -10.00 17.69 -10.45
N ASP A 186 -9.25 17.56 -9.35
CA ASP A 186 -8.06 18.36 -9.13
C ASP A 186 -6.93 17.93 -10.10
N ASN A 187 -6.29 18.94 -10.71
CA ASN A 187 -5.14 18.74 -11.59
C ASN A 187 -3.89 18.20 -10.84
N GLU A 188 -3.88 18.26 -9.53
CA GLU A 188 -2.78 17.75 -8.69
C GLU A 188 -2.52 16.26 -8.93
N PHE A 189 -3.56 15.48 -9.28
CA PHE A 189 -3.45 14.04 -9.59
C PHE A 189 -3.07 13.72 -11.04
N SER A 190 -2.91 14.73 -11.90
CA SER A 190 -2.49 14.51 -13.30
C SER A 190 -1.16 13.76 -13.40
N PHE A 191 -0.27 13.99 -12.44
CA PHE A 191 1.02 13.30 -12.40
C PHE A 191 0.88 11.82 -11.98
N LEU A 192 0.03 11.49 -11.03
CA LEU A 192 -0.22 10.10 -10.62
C LEU A 192 -0.87 9.30 -11.75
N ARG A 193 -1.88 9.85 -12.43
CA ARG A 193 -2.45 9.24 -13.64
C ARG A 193 -1.41 9.01 -14.73
N ARG A 194 -0.43 9.91 -14.84
CA ARG A 194 0.69 9.74 -15.78
C ARG A 194 1.67 8.66 -15.34
N LEU A 195 1.96 8.51 -14.05
CA LEU A 195 2.80 7.43 -13.53
C LEU A 195 2.19 6.06 -13.81
N ASP A 196 0.91 5.95 -13.59
CA ASP A 196 0.10 4.79 -13.89
C ASP A 196 0.19 4.37 -15.37
N THR A 197 0.11 5.31 -16.29
CA THR A 197 0.10 5.08 -17.74
C THR A 197 1.45 5.23 -18.44
N LEU A 198 2.58 5.18 -17.71
CA LEU A 198 3.91 5.26 -18.33
C LEU A 198 4.18 4.08 -19.26
N ALA A 199 4.68 4.39 -20.46
CA ALA A 199 4.90 3.42 -21.53
C ALA A 199 5.86 2.28 -21.11
N VAL A 200 5.50 1.06 -21.51
CA VAL A 200 6.28 -0.17 -21.38
C VAL A 200 6.48 -0.71 -22.81
N PRO A 201 7.68 -1.13 -23.20
CA PRO A 201 8.95 -1.17 -22.43
C PRO A 201 9.80 0.10 -22.49
N GLU A 202 9.37 1.17 -23.18
CA GLU A 202 10.18 2.35 -23.53
C GLU A 202 10.66 3.12 -22.28
N ARG A 203 9.83 3.17 -21.23
CA ARG A 203 10.13 3.92 -20.00
C ARG A 203 10.46 3.02 -18.82
N ARG A 204 9.84 1.87 -18.72
CA ARG A 204 9.99 0.88 -17.64
C ARG A 204 9.81 -0.54 -18.16
N VAL A 205 10.47 -1.52 -17.53
CA VAL A 205 10.49 -2.92 -17.99
C VAL A 205 9.14 -3.62 -17.83
N VAL A 206 8.39 -3.26 -16.81
CA VAL A 206 7.01 -3.70 -16.55
C VAL A 206 6.18 -2.53 -16.04
N ASP A 207 4.89 -2.62 -16.15
CA ASP A 207 3.95 -1.71 -15.50
C ASP A 207 3.92 -2.03 -14.00
N ASN A 208 4.59 -1.20 -13.19
CA ASN A 208 4.75 -1.41 -11.76
C ASN A 208 4.04 -0.36 -10.90
N ALA A 209 3.01 0.29 -11.47
CA ALA A 209 2.25 1.29 -10.73
C ALA A 209 0.78 1.25 -11.12
N GLY A 210 -0.09 1.43 -10.14
CA GLY A 210 -1.51 1.69 -10.29
C GLY A 210 -1.89 2.96 -9.53
N PHE A 211 -2.99 3.59 -9.93
CA PHE A 211 -3.53 4.76 -9.27
C PHE A 211 -5.04 4.73 -9.17
N PHE A 212 -5.57 5.02 -7.99
CA PHE A 212 -6.98 5.33 -7.82
C PHE A 212 -7.21 6.51 -6.88
N HIS A 213 -8.39 7.05 -6.95
CA HIS A 213 -8.83 8.18 -6.16
C HIS A 213 -9.79 7.74 -5.07
N ALA A 214 -9.49 8.06 -3.80
CA ALA A 214 -10.32 7.73 -2.66
C ALA A 214 -11.34 8.83 -2.29
N GLY A 215 -11.35 9.94 -3.01
CA GLY A 215 -12.30 11.04 -2.79
C GLY A 215 -11.87 12.03 -1.71
N ARG A 216 -12.73 13.02 -1.48
CA ARG A 216 -12.50 14.06 -0.45
C ARG A 216 -12.69 13.53 0.97
N THR A 217 -13.48 12.47 1.12
CA THR A 217 -13.77 11.79 2.38
C THR A 217 -13.36 10.31 2.29
N PRO A 218 -12.04 9.99 2.34
CA PRO A 218 -11.55 8.63 2.12
C PRO A 218 -12.08 7.60 3.13
N ARG A 219 -12.52 8.06 4.31
CA ARG A 219 -13.16 7.19 5.32
C ARG A 219 -14.51 6.64 4.88
N ASP A 220 -15.22 7.35 3.98
CA ASP A 220 -16.53 6.94 3.48
C ASP A 220 -16.42 5.91 2.34
N LEU A 221 -15.20 5.70 1.80
CA LEU A 221 -14.96 4.62 0.83
C LEU A 221 -15.17 3.27 1.52
N PRO A 222 -16.14 2.45 1.07
CA PRO A 222 -16.41 1.14 1.67
C PRO A 222 -15.17 0.23 1.66
N ASP A 223 -14.99 -0.55 2.71
CA ASP A 223 -13.80 -1.39 2.89
C ASP A 223 -13.57 -2.36 1.72
N HIS A 224 -14.62 -3.07 1.28
CA HIS A 224 -14.52 -3.97 0.13
C HIS A 224 -14.07 -3.22 -1.13
N ARG A 225 -14.56 -2.00 -1.34
CA ARG A 225 -14.18 -1.19 -2.50
C ARG A 225 -12.74 -0.73 -2.43
N LEU A 226 -12.26 -0.37 -1.23
CA LEU A 226 -10.84 -0.03 -1.03
C LEU A 226 -9.95 -1.23 -1.36
N TYR A 227 -10.27 -2.42 -0.83
CA TYR A 227 -9.47 -3.62 -1.07
C TYR A 227 -9.47 -4.03 -2.56
N ASP A 228 -10.62 -3.96 -3.23
CA ASP A 228 -10.69 -4.22 -4.66
C ASP A 228 -9.79 -3.26 -5.46
N LEU A 229 -9.81 -1.96 -5.12
CA LEU A 229 -8.98 -0.95 -5.77
C LEU A 229 -7.48 -1.13 -5.47
N LEU A 230 -7.13 -1.57 -4.25
CA LEU A 230 -5.74 -1.86 -3.89
C LEU A 230 -5.16 -3.05 -4.66
N LEU A 231 -6.02 -4.04 -4.98
CA LEU A 231 -5.61 -5.29 -5.60
C LEU A 231 -5.85 -5.35 -7.12
N GLN A 232 -6.59 -4.39 -7.67
CA GLN A 232 -7.12 -4.43 -9.04
C GLN A 232 -6.04 -4.74 -10.10
N GLU A 233 -4.85 -4.18 -9.99
CA GLU A 233 -3.77 -4.30 -10.98
C GLU A 233 -2.64 -5.24 -10.53
N PHE A 234 -2.63 -5.61 -9.25
CA PHE A 234 -1.58 -6.41 -8.66
C PHE A 234 -1.43 -7.81 -9.31
N PRO A 235 -2.50 -8.57 -9.63
CA PRO A 235 -2.39 -9.86 -10.31
C PRO A 235 -1.76 -9.76 -11.71
N ASP A 236 -2.14 -8.74 -12.49
CA ASP A 236 -1.60 -8.53 -13.84
C ASP A 236 -0.11 -8.17 -13.77
N TRP A 237 0.27 -7.33 -12.80
CA TRP A 237 1.67 -7.05 -12.56
C TRP A 237 2.45 -8.29 -12.12
N LEU A 238 1.93 -9.13 -11.24
CA LEU A 238 2.60 -10.40 -10.84
C LEU A 238 2.89 -11.26 -12.06
N SER A 239 1.94 -11.39 -12.99
CA SER A 239 2.10 -12.14 -14.23
C SER A 239 3.17 -11.52 -15.15
N ALA A 240 3.12 -10.20 -15.35
CA ALA A 240 4.07 -9.47 -16.18
C ALA A 240 5.49 -9.51 -15.59
N ALA A 241 5.64 -9.33 -14.27
CA ALA A 241 6.91 -9.38 -13.56
C ALA A 241 7.53 -10.78 -13.57
N GLY A 242 6.71 -11.83 -13.47
CA GLY A 242 7.15 -13.22 -13.66
C GLY A 242 7.66 -13.46 -15.07
N THR A 243 6.92 -13.01 -16.08
CA THR A 243 7.34 -13.11 -17.50
C THR A 243 8.63 -12.35 -17.79
N ALA A 244 8.84 -11.20 -17.15
CA ALA A 244 10.04 -10.40 -17.29
C ALA A 244 11.25 -10.91 -16.46
N GLY A 245 11.07 -12.00 -15.69
CA GLY A 245 12.11 -12.58 -14.83
C GLY A 245 12.48 -11.73 -13.61
N ILE A 246 11.57 -10.84 -13.19
CA ILE A 246 11.70 -10.01 -11.99
C ILE A 246 11.34 -10.84 -10.75
N LEU A 247 10.27 -11.64 -10.86
CA LEU A 247 9.87 -12.63 -9.87
C LEU A 247 10.50 -13.98 -10.20
N ARG A 248 10.92 -14.72 -9.17
CA ARG A 248 11.53 -16.05 -9.27
C ARG A 248 10.57 -17.15 -8.90
#